data_3a2d755de4e6149fcdc41646b27e4383
#
_entry.id   3a2d755de4e6149fcdc41646b27e4383
#
_cell.length_a   1.000
_cell.length_b   1.000
_cell.length_c   1.000
_cell.angle_alpha   90.00
_cell.angle_beta   90.00
_cell.angle_gamma   90.00
#
_symmetry.space_group_name_H-M   'P 1'
#
loop_
_entity.id
_entity.type
_entity.pdbx_description
1 polymer ?
#
loop_
_entity_poly.entity_id
_entity_poly.type
_entity_poly.pdbx_seq_one_letter_code
_entity_poly.pdbx_strand_id
1 'polypeptide(L)'
;MTSLTDTVAQSPLGVLRRVFGYDAFRGEQQEIIDHVVGGGDALVLMPTGGGKSLCYQIPALVRDGVAVVVSPLIALMQDQVDALTAVGVRAGFLNSTLDLDTRRLVEAQFVAGELDLLYLAPEALGSRGTLGLLDRGRIALFAIDEAHCVAQWGHDFRPDYLALSMLHERWPAVPRIALTATATAATATEIAARLNLTGARHFVASFDRPNIQYRIAPKREPRKQLLDLIRTEHPGDAGIVYCLSRASVDKTAEFLAANGVAALPYHAGLDAATRTAHQKRFLREDGLVMVATIAFGMGIDKPDVRFVAHLDLPRSVEGYYQETGRAGRDGLPSTAWLAYGLQDVVQQRKMIDSSEGDAAHRRVLAAHLDAMLALCETVECRRVRLLSYFGQDGGGPCGNCDTCLEPPESWDGTVAAQKLLSTVLRLHRERNQKFGAGQCVDILLGRRTEKVVQHRHDTLTVFGIGEELSEAEWRGVVRQLLAQGLLAVEGDYGTLALTDASAEVLGRRRSVPMRRETIQPPKARAAKARPGAAAVVELPAGAEPVFERLRAWRAVTAKEQGVPAYVVFHDATLRQIAADPPSTLDELSRVNGVGEAKLARYGEQLLAALG
;
A
#
# COMPACT_ATOMS: atom_id res chain seq x y z
N MET A 1 43.70 6.87 -21.55
CA MET A 1 43.30 7.97 -20.63
C MET A 1 41.83 8.24 -20.89
N THR A 2 40.97 7.63 -20.11
CA THR A 2 39.51 7.92 -20.13
C THR A 2 39.33 9.37 -19.71
N SER A 3 38.62 10.16 -20.48
CA SER A 3 38.37 11.58 -20.22
C SER A 3 37.62 11.72 -18.86
N LEU A 4 37.89 12.79 -18.10
CA LEU A 4 37.13 13.13 -16.88
C LEU A 4 35.63 13.21 -17.15
N THR A 5 35.22 13.60 -18.35
CA THR A 5 33.84 13.63 -18.83
C THR A 5 33.22 12.22 -18.96
N ASP A 6 33.99 11.22 -19.44
CA ASP A 6 33.53 9.83 -19.55
C ASP A 6 33.35 9.18 -18.16
N THR A 7 34.24 9.51 -17.21
CA THR A 7 34.16 8.99 -15.84
C THR A 7 32.95 9.57 -15.07
N VAL A 8 32.60 10.84 -15.29
CA VAL A 8 31.42 11.49 -14.71
C VAL A 8 30.15 10.95 -15.33
N ALA A 9 30.13 10.65 -16.63
CA ALA A 9 28.98 10.07 -17.33
C ALA A 9 28.64 8.64 -16.84
N GLN A 10 29.63 7.89 -16.36
CA GLN A 10 29.49 6.55 -15.80
C GLN A 10 29.25 6.53 -14.29
N SER A 11 29.27 7.67 -13.60
CA SER A 11 28.95 7.75 -12.18
C SER A 11 27.46 7.50 -11.92
N PRO A 12 27.06 6.99 -10.72
CA PRO A 12 25.67 6.81 -10.37
C PRO A 12 24.79 8.05 -10.60
N LEU A 13 25.28 9.24 -10.23
CA LEU A 13 24.58 10.50 -10.48
C LEU A 13 24.52 10.86 -11.97
N GLY A 14 25.55 10.56 -12.74
CA GLY A 14 25.56 10.72 -14.19
C GLY A 14 24.50 9.85 -14.87
N VAL A 15 24.36 8.60 -14.45
CA VAL A 15 23.31 7.68 -14.92
C VAL A 15 21.93 8.18 -14.53
N LEU A 16 21.74 8.65 -13.28
CA LEU A 16 20.46 9.21 -12.81
C LEU A 16 20.01 10.37 -13.71
N ARG A 17 20.91 11.29 -14.02
CA ARG A 17 20.61 12.47 -14.88
C ARG A 17 20.33 12.07 -16.32
N ARG A 18 21.23 11.32 -16.92
CA ARG A 18 21.17 10.98 -18.34
C ARG A 18 19.98 10.06 -18.67
N VAL A 19 19.80 8.97 -17.91
CA VAL A 19 18.80 7.95 -18.22
C VAL A 19 17.43 8.32 -17.64
N PHE A 20 17.38 8.69 -16.36
CA PHE A 20 16.12 8.90 -15.65
C PHE A 20 15.69 10.38 -15.62
N GLY A 21 16.56 11.32 -15.94
CA GLY A 21 16.26 12.76 -16.00
C GLY A 21 16.03 13.40 -14.62
N TYR A 22 16.67 12.89 -13.57
CA TYR A 22 16.60 13.45 -12.21
C TYR A 22 17.94 14.06 -11.81
N ASP A 23 17.92 15.25 -11.23
CA ASP A 23 19.14 15.99 -10.87
C ASP A 23 19.83 15.49 -9.61
N ALA A 24 19.08 14.89 -8.69
CA ALA A 24 19.58 14.44 -7.40
C ALA A 24 18.87 13.19 -6.90
N PHE A 25 19.55 12.42 -6.08
CA PHE A 25 18.99 11.32 -5.33
C PHE A 25 18.08 11.81 -4.19
N ARG A 26 17.13 10.98 -3.79
CA ARG A 26 16.23 11.26 -2.67
C ARG A 26 16.65 10.48 -1.42
N GLY A 27 16.65 11.14 -0.27
CA GLY A 27 16.99 10.48 1.00
C GLY A 27 18.30 9.71 0.92
N GLU A 28 18.27 8.44 1.33
CA GLU A 28 19.46 7.56 1.39
C GLU A 28 19.78 6.84 0.07
N GLN A 29 19.08 7.14 -1.04
CA GLN A 29 19.29 6.44 -2.32
C GLN A 29 20.75 6.44 -2.78
N GLN A 30 21.46 7.57 -2.66
CA GLN A 30 22.84 7.67 -3.08
C GLN A 30 23.72 6.71 -2.28
N GLU A 31 23.58 6.68 -0.96
CA GLU A 31 24.37 5.84 -0.07
C GLU A 31 24.11 4.34 -0.32
N ILE A 32 22.84 3.97 -0.56
CA ILE A 32 22.46 2.60 -0.95
C ILE A 32 23.12 2.21 -2.27
N ILE A 33 23.00 3.07 -3.27
CA ILE A 33 23.54 2.83 -4.63
C ILE A 33 25.06 2.70 -4.58
N ASP A 34 25.76 3.63 -3.93
CA ASP A 34 27.22 3.62 -3.80
C ASP A 34 27.70 2.36 -3.07
N HIS A 35 26.98 1.91 -2.02
CA HIS A 35 27.30 0.68 -1.31
C HIS A 35 27.16 -0.57 -2.19
N VAL A 36 26.09 -0.68 -2.98
CA VAL A 36 25.86 -1.82 -3.89
C VAL A 36 26.84 -1.78 -5.08
N VAL A 37 27.12 -0.59 -5.64
CA VAL A 37 28.14 -0.42 -6.68
C VAL A 37 29.51 -0.86 -6.19
N GLY A 38 29.84 -0.58 -4.93
CA GLY A 38 31.05 -1.04 -4.26
C GLY A 38 31.11 -2.56 -3.98
N GLY A 39 30.04 -3.31 -4.25
CA GLY A 39 29.98 -4.78 -4.07
C GLY A 39 29.45 -5.21 -2.71
N GLY A 40 28.87 -4.32 -1.91
CA GLY A 40 28.27 -4.64 -0.61
C GLY A 40 26.85 -5.19 -0.72
N ASP A 41 26.51 -6.13 0.17
CA ASP A 41 25.12 -6.61 0.36
C ASP A 41 24.30 -5.58 1.12
N ALA A 42 23.03 -5.40 0.75
CA ALA A 42 22.13 -4.42 1.36
C ALA A 42 20.73 -5.01 1.65
N LEU A 43 20.16 -4.63 2.80
CA LEU A 43 18.73 -4.78 3.09
C LEU A 43 18.12 -3.38 3.17
N VAL A 44 17.17 -3.10 2.28
CA VAL A 44 16.58 -1.76 2.10
C VAL A 44 15.09 -1.77 2.45
N LEU A 45 14.75 -1.05 3.50
CA LEU A 45 13.37 -0.79 3.92
C LEU A 45 13.02 0.64 3.50
N MET A 46 12.17 0.76 2.48
CA MET A 46 11.82 2.07 1.91
C MET A 46 10.35 2.08 1.47
N PRO A 47 9.59 3.14 1.74
CA PRO A 47 8.15 3.19 1.44
C PRO A 47 7.86 2.99 -0.04
N THR A 48 6.63 2.58 -0.35
CA THR A 48 6.12 2.58 -1.72
C THR A 48 6.14 4.01 -2.27
N GLY A 49 6.63 4.19 -3.50
CA GLY A 49 6.86 5.51 -4.09
C GLY A 49 8.14 6.21 -3.65
N GLY A 50 8.94 5.60 -2.76
CA GLY A 50 10.25 6.12 -2.33
C GLY A 50 11.37 5.96 -3.36
N GLY A 51 11.11 5.31 -4.51
CA GLY A 51 12.11 5.10 -5.56
C GLY A 51 13.03 3.89 -5.31
N LYS A 52 12.52 2.83 -4.66
CA LYS A 52 13.25 1.57 -4.43
C LYS A 52 13.90 1.00 -5.68
N SER A 53 13.20 1.02 -6.81
CA SER A 53 13.69 0.43 -8.06
C SER A 53 14.99 1.08 -8.54
N LEU A 54 15.18 2.38 -8.34
CA LEU A 54 16.44 3.07 -8.70
C LEU A 54 17.63 2.53 -7.90
N CYS A 55 17.42 2.02 -6.69
CA CYS A 55 18.47 1.49 -5.83
C CYS A 55 19.14 0.22 -6.39
N TYR A 56 18.49 -0.49 -7.32
CA TYR A 56 19.11 -1.59 -8.05
C TYR A 56 19.27 -1.32 -9.55
N GLN A 57 18.42 -0.48 -10.15
CA GLN A 57 18.49 -0.15 -11.57
C GLN A 57 19.76 0.66 -11.91
N ILE A 58 20.13 1.64 -11.07
CA ILE A 58 21.34 2.43 -11.29
C ILE A 58 22.61 1.57 -11.11
N PRO A 59 22.77 0.79 -10.02
CA PRO A 59 23.87 -0.16 -9.92
C PRO A 59 23.96 -1.14 -11.11
N ALA A 60 22.83 -1.59 -11.65
CA ALA A 60 22.79 -2.43 -12.85
C ALA A 60 23.43 -1.77 -14.07
N LEU A 61 23.28 -0.45 -14.21
CA LEU A 61 23.84 0.32 -15.33
C LEU A 61 25.30 0.77 -15.11
N VAL A 62 25.80 0.70 -13.88
CA VAL A 62 27.15 1.12 -13.51
C VAL A 62 28.11 -0.07 -13.41
N ARG A 63 27.63 -1.21 -12.93
CA ARG A 63 28.43 -2.43 -12.73
C ARG A 63 28.52 -3.25 -14.02
N ASP A 64 29.63 -3.94 -14.20
CA ASP A 64 29.80 -4.86 -15.32
C ASP A 64 28.96 -6.14 -15.18
N GLY A 65 28.19 -6.49 -16.21
CA GLY A 65 27.34 -7.68 -16.27
C GLY A 65 25.86 -7.33 -16.28
N VAL A 66 25.00 -8.33 -16.11
CA VAL A 66 23.54 -8.20 -16.11
C VAL A 66 23.01 -8.28 -14.69
N ALA A 67 22.20 -7.33 -14.25
CA ALA A 67 21.51 -7.42 -12.98
C ALA A 67 20.34 -8.41 -13.06
N VAL A 68 20.27 -9.34 -12.13
CA VAL A 68 19.17 -10.32 -12.03
C VAL A 68 18.21 -9.86 -10.95
N VAL A 69 16.97 -9.55 -11.33
CA VAL A 69 15.93 -9.03 -10.43
C VAL A 69 14.89 -10.14 -10.19
N VAL A 70 14.78 -10.58 -8.94
CA VAL A 70 13.74 -11.53 -8.54
C VAL A 70 12.52 -10.74 -8.07
N SER A 71 11.40 -10.91 -8.76
CA SER A 71 10.14 -10.22 -8.46
C SER A 71 8.97 -11.22 -8.40
N PRO A 72 8.03 -11.08 -7.44
CA PRO A 72 6.99 -12.08 -7.22
C PRO A 72 5.83 -12.01 -8.21
N LEU A 73 5.81 -11.04 -9.13
CA LEU A 73 4.65 -10.73 -9.97
C LEU A 73 5.01 -10.51 -11.42
N ILE A 74 4.42 -11.35 -12.28
CA ILE A 74 4.60 -11.30 -13.74
C ILE A 74 4.19 -9.93 -14.32
N ALA A 75 3.06 -9.38 -13.87
CA ALA A 75 2.58 -8.08 -14.37
C ALA A 75 3.54 -6.92 -14.00
N LEU A 76 4.11 -6.95 -12.79
CA LEU A 76 5.10 -5.95 -12.37
C LEU A 76 6.37 -6.02 -13.20
N MET A 77 6.84 -7.23 -13.53
CA MET A 77 8.02 -7.41 -14.38
C MET A 77 7.83 -6.76 -15.75
N GLN A 78 6.66 -6.98 -16.38
CA GLN A 78 6.34 -6.39 -17.67
C GLN A 78 6.32 -4.86 -17.60
N ASP A 79 5.63 -4.29 -16.61
CA ASP A 79 5.53 -2.84 -16.43
C ASP A 79 6.93 -2.21 -16.17
N GLN A 80 7.78 -2.86 -15.37
CA GLN A 80 9.16 -2.41 -15.14
C GLN A 80 10.04 -2.48 -16.40
N VAL A 81 9.93 -3.58 -17.16
CA VAL A 81 10.68 -3.74 -18.43
C VAL A 81 10.23 -2.71 -19.46
N ASP A 82 8.91 -2.49 -19.60
CA ASP A 82 8.37 -1.49 -20.52
C ASP A 82 8.86 -0.07 -20.16
N ALA A 83 8.84 0.28 -18.85
CA ALA A 83 9.32 1.56 -18.37
C ALA A 83 10.84 1.77 -18.60
N LEU A 84 11.66 0.73 -18.36
CA LEU A 84 13.10 0.76 -18.60
C LEU A 84 13.44 0.86 -20.10
N THR A 85 12.74 0.10 -20.93
CA THR A 85 12.90 0.15 -22.38
C THR A 85 12.56 1.54 -22.95
N ALA A 86 11.52 2.19 -22.39
CA ALA A 86 11.13 3.54 -22.78
C ALA A 86 12.21 4.61 -22.52
N VAL A 87 13.11 4.37 -21.56
CA VAL A 87 14.26 5.25 -21.26
C VAL A 87 15.58 4.73 -21.84
N GLY A 88 15.51 3.72 -22.73
CA GLY A 88 16.66 3.20 -23.47
C GLY A 88 17.49 2.15 -22.72
N VAL A 89 17.02 1.61 -21.60
CA VAL A 89 17.68 0.53 -20.85
C VAL A 89 17.27 -0.82 -21.44
N ARG A 90 18.24 -1.72 -21.63
CA ARG A 90 18.04 -3.05 -22.22
C ARG A 90 17.60 -4.02 -21.13
N ALA A 91 16.28 -4.13 -20.93
CA ALA A 91 15.70 -5.00 -19.93
C ALA A 91 14.88 -6.13 -20.57
N GLY A 92 14.93 -7.31 -19.96
CA GLY A 92 14.13 -8.46 -20.34
C GLY A 92 13.55 -9.18 -19.13
N PHE A 93 12.60 -10.09 -19.37
CA PHE A 93 12.09 -10.96 -18.30
C PHE A 93 11.92 -12.40 -18.76
N LEU A 94 12.00 -13.34 -17.83
CA LEU A 94 11.71 -14.76 -18.06
C LEU A 94 10.64 -15.21 -17.06
N ASN A 95 9.47 -15.55 -17.57
CA ASN A 95 8.36 -16.08 -16.80
C ASN A 95 7.56 -17.13 -17.60
N SER A 96 6.49 -17.66 -17.03
CA SER A 96 5.66 -18.73 -17.62
C SER A 96 4.75 -18.26 -18.77
N THR A 97 4.67 -16.95 -19.04
CA THR A 97 3.78 -16.43 -20.10
C THR A 97 4.45 -16.25 -21.45
N LEU A 98 5.80 -16.35 -21.50
CA LEU A 98 6.55 -16.22 -22.74
C LEU A 98 6.42 -17.45 -23.61
N ASP A 99 6.27 -17.21 -24.93
CA ASP A 99 6.46 -18.25 -25.93
C ASP A 99 7.93 -18.71 -26.00
N LEU A 100 8.15 -19.87 -26.61
CA LEU A 100 9.49 -20.49 -26.64
C LEU A 100 10.53 -19.67 -27.41
N ASP A 101 10.14 -18.97 -28.46
CA ASP A 101 11.08 -18.24 -29.31
C ASP A 101 11.51 -16.94 -28.61
N THR A 102 10.57 -16.20 -28.04
CA THR A 102 10.86 -15.03 -27.20
C THR A 102 11.73 -15.40 -26.01
N ARG A 103 11.41 -16.53 -25.36
CA ARG A 103 12.21 -17.01 -24.22
C ARG A 103 13.66 -17.28 -24.64
N ARG A 104 13.88 -18.01 -25.75
CA ARG A 104 15.23 -18.31 -26.28
C ARG A 104 16.00 -17.06 -26.63
N LEU A 105 15.32 -16.06 -27.20
CA LEU A 105 15.93 -14.77 -27.53
C LEU A 105 16.45 -14.07 -26.27
N VAL A 106 15.62 -13.95 -25.22
CA VAL A 106 16.02 -13.32 -23.96
C VAL A 106 17.16 -14.10 -23.28
N GLU A 107 17.11 -15.44 -23.29
CA GLU A 107 18.19 -16.29 -22.78
C GLU A 107 19.51 -16.07 -23.53
N ALA A 108 19.47 -15.95 -24.86
CA ALA A 108 20.64 -15.66 -25.69
C ALA A 108 21.22 -14.26 -25.41
N GLN A 109 20.36 -13.25 -25.32
CA GLN A 109 20.75 -11.87 -24.99
C GLN A 109 21.40 -11.78 -23.61
N PHE A 110 20.87 -12.52 -22.61
CA PHE A 110 21.48 -12.58 -21.27
C PHE A 110 22.89 -13.15 -21.32
N VAL A 111 23.10 -14.29 -21.98
CA VAL A 111 24.41 -14.94 -22.07
C VAL A 111 25.41 -14.09 -22.88
N ALA A 112 24.94 -13.38 -23.90
CA ALA A 112 25.76 -12.45 -24.69
C ALA A 112 26.10 -11.14 -23.96
N GLY A 113 25.47 -10.85 -22.79
CA GLY A 113 25.65 -9.58 -22.08
C GLY A 113 24.98 -8.39 -22.79
N GLU A 114 24.00 -8.65 -23.61
CA GLU A 114 23.23 -7.63 -24.35
C GLU A 114 22.11 -7.00 -23.52
N LEU A 115 21.81 -7.55 -22.32
CA LEU A 115 20.88 -6.99 -21.36
C LEU A 115 21.62 -6.23 -20.26
N ASP A 116 20.97 -5.21 -19.71
CA ASP A 116 21.37 -4.52 -18.48
C ASP A 116 20.66 -5.14 -17.27
N LEU A 117 19.37 -5.54 -17.42
CA LEU A 117 18.56 -6.18 -16.38
C LEU A 117 17.79 -7.38 -16.94
N LEU A 118 17.74 -8.44 -16.13
CA LEU A 118 16.90 -9.63 -16.37
C LEU A 118 15.99 -9.85 -15.17
N TYR A 119 14.66 -9.77 -15.36
CA TYR A 119 13.67 -10.06 -14.35
C TYR A 119 13.27 -11.53 -14.36
N LEU A 120 13.21 -12.15 -13.17
CA LEU A 120 12.85 -13.55 -12.97
C LEU A 120 11.75 -13.68 -11.91
N ALA A 121 10.83 -14.63 -12.12
CA ALA A 121 9.95 -15.09 -11.06
C ALA A 121 10.72 -15.99 -10.07
N PRO A 122 10.41 -15.96 -8.76
CA PRO A 122 11.12 -16.76 -7.76
C PRO A 122 11.05 -18.25 -8.06
N GLU A 123 9.93 -18.75 -8.58
CA GLU A 123 9.74 -20.16 -8.98
C GLU A 123 10.73 -20.61 -10.07
N ALA A 124 11.17 -19.69 -10.92
CA ALA A 124 12.11 -20.00 -11.99
C ALA A 124 13.47 -20.45 -11.46
N LEU A 125 13.88 -19.96 -10.27
CA LEU A 125 15.13 -20.34 -9.61
C LEU A 125 15.13 -21.76 -9.04
N GLY A 126 13.97 -22.40 -8.90
CA GLY A 126 13.84 -23.83 -8.61
C GLY A 126 14.22 -24.73 -9.80
N SER A 127 14.36 -24.17 -11.00
CA SER A 127 14.66 -24.92 -12.23
C SER A 127 16.16 -25.04 -12.48
N ARG A 128 16.64 -26.27 -12.71
CA ARG A 128 18.04 -26.53 -13.13
C ARG A 128 18.41 -25.79 -14.42
N GLY A 129 17.46 -25.62 -15.32
CA GLY A 129 17.65 -24.90 -16.58
C GLY A 129 17.96 -23.42 -16.36
N THR A 130 17.21 -22.76 -15.50
CA THR A 130 17.43 -21.35 -15.15
C THR A 130 18.75 -21.15 -14.40
N LEU A 131 19.07 -22.05 -13.45
CA LEU A 131 20.35 -21.98 -12.75
C LEU A 131 21.53 -22.16 -13.71
N GLY A 132 21.45 -23.13 -14.63
CA GLY A 132 22.45 -23.33 -15.67
C GLY A 132 22.53 -22.18 -16.69
N LEU A 133 21.45 -21.43 -16.92
CA LEU A 133 21.48 -20.19 -17.69
C LEU A 133 22.28 -19.11 -16.95
N LEU A 134 21.96 -18.89 -15.66
CA LEU A 134 22.63 -17.88 -14.83
C LEU A 134 24.12 -18.13 -14.67
N ASP A 135 24.56 -19.40 -14.59
CA ASP A 135 26.00 -19.76 -14.53
C ASP A 135 26.77 -19.37 -15.79
N ARG A 136 26.10 -19.25 -16.95
CA ARG A 136 26.74 -18.89 -18.22
C ARG A 136 26.84 -17.37 -18.44
N GLY A 137 26.07 -16.59 -17.69
CA GLY A 137 26.07 -15.14 -17.81
C GLY A 137 26.97 -14.48 -16.77
N ARG A 138 27.43 -13.27 -17.07
CA ARG A 138 28.11 -12.42 -16.08
C ARG A 138 27.07 -11.62 -15.31
N ILE A 139 26.94 -11.93 -14.02
CA ILE A 139 25.92 -11.29 -13.15
C ILE A 139 26.54 -10.10 -12.41
N ALA A 140 25.94 -8.93 -12.56
CA ALA A 140 26.37 -7.69 -11.92
C ALA A 140 25.93 -7.60 -10.45
N LEU A 141 24.68 -8.00 -10.17
CA LEU A 141 24.07 -8.05 -8.83
C LEU A 141 22.80 -8.91 -8.85
N PHE A 142 22.35 -9.34 -7.69
CA PHE A 142 20.99 -9.85 -7.48
C PHE A 142 20.15 -8.82 -6.72
N ALA A 143 18.99 -8.46 -7.27
CA ALA A 143 17.99 -7.67 -6.57
C ALA A 143 16.79 -8.56 -6.19
N ILE A 144 16.45 -8.60 -4.91
CA ILE A 144 15.31 -9.36 -4.38
C ILE A 144 14.23 -8.34 -4.01
N ASP A 145 13.28 -8.14 -4.94
CA ASP A 145 12.18 -7.22 -4.72
C ASP A 145 11.08 -7.87 -3.87
N GLU A 146 10.32 -7.06 -3.15
CA GLU A 146 9.30 -7.49 -2.19
C GLU A 146 9.82 -8.56 -1.21
N ALA A 147 11.03 -8.33 -0.66
CA ALA A 147 11.73 -9.30 0.18
C ALA A 147 10.94 -9.75 1.42
N HIS A 148 9.89 -9.01 1.85
CA HIS A 148 8.98 -9.42 2.92
C HIS A 148 8.25 -10.74 2.61
N CYS A 149 8.17 -11.14 1.33
CA CYS A 149 7.59 -12.43 0.93
C CYS A 149 8.33 -13.65 1.49
N VAL A 150 9.57 -13.49 1.98
CA VAL A 150 10.32 -14.58 2.62
C VAL A 150 9.91 -14.80 4.08
N ALA A 151 9.28 -13.80 4.72
CA ALA A 151 8.89 -13.88 6.13
C ALA A 151 7.66 -14.78 6.31
N GLN A 152 7.83 -15.88 7.03
CA GLN A 152 6.80 -16.93 7.20
C GLN A 152 5.51 -16.40 7.85
N TRP A 153 5.65 -15.40 8.73
CA TRP A 153 4.54 -14.78 9.45
C TRP A 153 4.15 -13.43 8.85
N GLY A 154 4.73 -13.09 7.68
CA GLY A 154 4.38 -11.89 6.93
C GLY A 154 2.98 -11.95 6.32
N HIS A 155 2.47 -10.81 5.93
CA HIS A 155 1.13 -10.68 5.33
C HIS A 155 1.03 -11.26 3.90
N ASP A 156 2.18 -11.58 3.25
CA ASP A 156 2.25 -12.13 1.89
C ASP A 156 3.39 -13.15 1.75
N PHE A 157 3.42 -14.16 2.62
CA PHE A 157 4.43 -15.21 2.57
C PHE A 157 4.34 -16.03 1.27
N ARG A 158 5.52 -16.26 0.64
CA ARG A 158 5.68 -17.09 -0.55
C ARG A 158 6.79 -18.11 -0.36
N PRO A 159 6.47 -19.42 -0.35
CA PRO A 159 7.47 -20.47 -0.11
C PRO A 159 8.65 -20.43 -1.07
N ASP A 160 8.43 -20.01 -2.32
CA ASP A 160 9.49 -19.94 -3.35
C ASP A 160 10.61 -18.94 -2.99
N TYR A 161 10.30 -17.92 -2.15
CA TYR A 161 11.33 -16.99 -1.66
C TYR A 161 12.34 -17.63 -0.70
N LEU A 162 12.00 -18.75 -0.06
CA LEU A 162 12.94 -19.45 0.82
C LEU A 162 14.14 -20.02 0.04
N ALA A 163 13.94 -20.37 -1.23
CA ALA A 163 15.00 -20.86 -2.10
C ALA A 163 16.05 -19.80 -2.44
N LEU A 164 15.75 -18.49 -2.25
CA LEU A 164 16.66 -17.39 -2.59
C LEU A 164 17.93 -17.34 -1.71
N SER A 165 17.94 -18.02 -0.57
CA SER A 165 19.15 -18.18 0.26
C SER A 165 20.31 -18.81 -0.52
N MET A 166 20.03 -19.70 -1.50
CA MET A 166 21.01 -20.33 -2.38
C MET A 166 21.84 -19.35 -3.21
N LEU A 167 21.34 -18.13 -3.47
CA LEU A 167 22.06 -17.15 -4.27
C LEU A 167 23.41 -16.79 -3.66
N HIS A 168 23.49 -16.75 -2.32
CA HIS A 168 24.75 -16.53 -1.61
C HIS A 168 25.75 -17.68 -1.77
N GLU A 169 25.25 -18.90 -1.72
CA GLU A 169 26.09 -20.10 -1.79
C GLU A 169 26.66 -20.31 -3.20
N ARG A 170 25.83 -20.02 -4.22
CA ARG A 170 26.21 -20.29 -5.61
C ARG A 170 27.02 -19.17 -6.24
N TRP A 171 26.74 -17.92 -5.89
CA TRP A 171 27.43 -16.73 -6.42
C TRP A 171 27.90 -15.81 -5.29
N PRO A 172 28.85 -16.25 -4.44
CA PRO A 172 29.24 -15.54 -3.22
C PRO A 172 29.91 -14.18 -3.47
N ALA A 173 30.46 -13.96 -4.67
CA ALA A 173 31.11 -12.69 -5.07
C ALA A 173 30.13 -11.68 -5.67
N VAL A 174 28.88 -12.06 -5.92
CA VAL A 174 27.87 -11.17 -6.52
C VAL A 174 27.08 -10.49 -5.40
N PRO A 175 27.06 -9.14 -5.34
CA PRO A 175 26.33 -8.43 -4.31
C PRO A 175 24.82 -8.64 -4.44
N ARG A 176 24.14 -8.61 -3.30
CA ARG A 176 22.69 -8.78 -3.20
C ARG A 176 22.06 -7.58 -2.54
N ILE A 177 20.97 -7.09 -3.12
CA ILE A 177 20.14 -6.08 -2.53
C ILE A 177 18.72 -6.62 -2.34
N ALA A 178 18.25 -6.70 -1.10
CA ALA A 178 16.87 -7.07 -0.77
C ALA A 178 16.07 -5.81 -0.44
N LEU A 179 14.90 -5.64 -1.06
CA LEU A 179 14.11 -4.43 -0.94
C LEU A 179 12.68 -4.78 -0.50
N THR A 180 12.14 -3.98 0.41
CA THR A 180 10.73 -4.08 0.79
C THR A 180 10.15 -2.72 1.20
N ALA A 181 8.83 -2.58 1.04
CA ALA A 181 8.10 -1.38 1.47
C ALA A 181 7.49 -1.54 2.87
N THR A 182 7.37 -2.77 3.37
CA THR A 182 6.58 -3.11 4.56
C THR A 182 7.34 -4.14 5.39
N ALA A 183 8.07 -3.69 6.40
CA ALA A 183 8.68 -4.59 7.37
C ALA A 183 8.80 -3.91 8.73
N THR A 184 8.37 -4.60 9.77
CA THR A 184 8.72 -4.26 11.15
C THR A 184 10.17 -4.66 11.44
N ALA A 185 10.75 -4.23 12.55
CA ALA A 185 12.10 -4.63 12.94
C ALA A 185 12.24 -6.17 13.04
N ALA A 186 11.21 -6.86 13.55
CA ALA A 186 11.17 -8.32 13.64
C ALA A 186 11.16 -8.96 12.23
N THR A 187 10.34 -8.44 11.31
CA THR A 187 10.28 -8.90 9.92
C THR A 187 11.61 -8.66 9.20
N ALA A 188 12.26 -7.52 9.41
CA ALA A 188 13.57 -7.21 8.83
C ALA A 188 14.65 -8.20 9.29
N THR A 189 14.65 -8.55 10.59
CA THR A 189 15.55 -9.56 11.14
C THR A 189 15.30 -10.94 10.51
N GLU A 190 14.04 -11.33 10.33
CA GLU A 190 13.69 -12.61 9.68
C GLU A 190 14.13 -12.62 8.20
N ILE A 191 13.91 -11.53 7.46
CA ILE A 191 14.37 -11.38 6.06
C ILE A 191 15.89 -11.57 5.99
N ALA A 192 16.65 -10.85 6.83
CA ALA A 192 18.11 -10.94 6.85
C ALA A 192 18.59 -12.37 7.14
N ALA A 193 17.97 -13.05 8.10
CA ALA A 193 18.34 -14.43 8.45
C ALA A 193 18.03 -15.42 7.32
N ARG A 194 16.82 -15.35 6.73
CA ARG A 194 16.38 -16.31 5.70
C ARG A 194 17.07 -16.11 4.35
N LEU A 195 17.48 -14.90 4.01
CA LEU A 195 18.20 -14.61 2.77
C LEU A 195 19.74 -14.64 2.94
N ASN A 196 20.26 -15.09 4.09
CA ASN A 196 21.70 -15.05 4.40
C ASN A 196 22.30 -13.62 4.24
N LEU A 197 21.56 -12.59 4.68
CA LEU A 197 21.95 -11.17 4.64
C LEU A 197 22.27 -10.63 6.04
N THR A 198 22.65 -11.48 6.99
CA THR A 198 22.95 -11.06 8.38
C THR A 198 24.17 -10.12 8.47
N GLY A 199 25.08 -10.17 7.50
CA GLY A 199 26.22 -9.26 7.36
C GLY A 199 25.96 -8.06 6.44
N ALA A 200 24.77 -7.95 5.84
CA ALA A 200 24.41 -6.87 4.94
C ALA A 200 24.24 -5.54 5.69
N ARG A 201 24.49 -4.44 5.00
CA ARG A 201 24.15 -3.12 5.54
C ARG A 201 22.63 -2.90 5.47
N HIS A 202 22.03 -2.46 6.58
CA HIS A 202 20.61 -2.15 6.67
C HIS A 202 20.39 -0.65 6.45
N PHE A 203 19.50 -0.34 5.52
CA PHE A 203 19.04 1.03 5.24
C PHE A 203 17.54 1.11 5.52
N VAL A 204 17.14 2.00 6.40
CA VAL A 204 15.74 2.15 6.82
C VAL A 204 15.30 3.58 6.59
N ALA A 205 14.70 3.84 5.43
CA ALA A 205 14.14 5.14 5.12
C ALA A 205 12.87 5.41 5.93
N SER A 206 12.48 6.68 5.99
CA SER A 206 11.22 7.06 6.64
C SER A 206 10.02 6.44 5.92
N PHE A 207 9.12 5.80 6.68
CA PHE A 207 7.83 5.32 6.18
C PHE A 207 6.79 6.45 6.06
N ASP A 208 7.16 7.69 6.39
CA ASP A 208 6.22 8.81 6.29
C ASP A 208 5.86 9.13 4.84
N ARG A 209 4.56 9.29 4.62
CA ARG A 209 3.95 9.72 3.35
C ARG A 209 3.14 10.98 3.61
N PRO A 210 3.79 12.16 3.72
CA PRO A 210 3.14 13.40 4.14
C PRO A 210 2.04 13.87 3.18
N ASN A 211 2.08 13.43 1.93
CA ASN A 211 1.09 13.75 0.91
C ASN A 211 -0.20 12.90 1.00
N ILE A 212 -0.24 11.83 1.82
CA ILE A 212 -1.43 11.00 1.99
C ILE A 212 -2.20 11.47 3.23
N GLN A 213 -3.46 11.83 3.05
CA GLN A 213 -4.39 12.14 4.13
C GLN A 213 -5.10 10.86 4.59
N TYR A 214 -4.86 10.43 5.83
CA TYR A 214 -5.52 9.26 6.41
C TYR A 214 -6.84 9.64 7.08
N ARG A 215 -7.93 8.97 6.69
CA ARG A 215 -9.30 9.22 7.17
C ARG A 215 -10.01 7.90 7.46
N ILE A 216 -10.56 7.74 8.65
CA ILE A 216 -11.29 6.53 9.06
C ILE A 216 -12.67 6.93 9.56
N ALA A 217 -13.71 6.40 8.89
CA ALA A 217 -15.09 6.73 9.15
C ALA A 217 -15.89 5.51 9.65
N PRO A 218 -16.92 5.70 10.50
CA PRO A 218 -17.87 4.65 10.81
C PRO A 218 -18.62 4.17 9.56
N LYS A 219 -18.72 2.87 9.37
CA LYS A 219 -19.41 2.24 8.25
C LYS A 219 -20.91 2.30 8.47
N ARG A 220 -21.63 3.02 7.62
CA ARG A 220 -23.09 3.14 7.63
C ARG A 220 -23.69 2.64 6.32
N GLU A 221 -23.59 3.44 5.26
CA GLU A 221 -23.92 3.11 3.88
C GLU A 221 -22.67 3.25 3.02
N PRO A 222 -21.73 2.28 3.08
CA PRO A 222 -20.35 2.50 2.61
C PRO A 222 -20.24 2.88 1.15
N ARG A 223 -21.14 2.39 0.28
CA ARG A 223 -21.13 2.76 -1.15
C ARG A 223 -21.60 4.19 -1.39
N LYS A 224 -22.58 4.68 -0.61
CA LYS A 224 -23.00 6.08 -0.69
C LYS A 224 -21.91 6.99 -0.12
N GLN A 225 -21.32 6.63 1.02
CA GLN A 225 -20.19 7.38 1.61
C GLN A 225 -19.01 7.47 0.62
N LEU A 226 -18.71 6.37 -0.09
CA LEU A 226 -17.68 6.34 -1.13
C LEU A 226 -18.06 7.24 -2.32
N LEU A 227 -19.30 7.17 -2.79
CA LEU A 227 -19.77 8.01 -3.91
C LEU A 227 -19.70 9.49 -3.57
N ASP A 228 -20.07 9.85 -2.34
CA ASP A 228 -19.98 11.23 -1.86
C ASP A 228 -18.51 11.70 -1.82
N LEU A 229 -17.59 10.88 -1.31
CA LEU A 229 -16.15 11.16 -1.34
C LEU A 229 -15.66 11.43 -2.78
N ILE A 230 -16.00 10.53 -3.73
CA ILE A 230 -15.55 10.65 -5.12
C ILE A 230 -16.11 11.93 -5.75
N ARG A 231 -17.41 12.22 -5.58
CA ARG A 231 -18.07 13.36 -6.21
C ARG A 231 -17.63 14.71 -5.64
N THR A 232 -17.36 14.75 -4.33
CA THR A 232 -17.05 16.02 -3.66
C THR A 232 -15.57 16.35 -3.64
N GLU A 233 -14.69 15.35 -3.59
CA GLU A 233 -13.26 15.57 -3.38
C GLU A 233 -12.39 15.05 -4.53
N HIS A 234 -12.87 14.06 -5.29
CA HIS A 234 -12.11 13.38 -6.34
C HIS A 234 -12.88 13.27 -7.69
N PRO A 235 -13.54 14.35 -8.16
CA PRO A 235 -14.26 14.29 -9.43
C PRO A 235 -13.30 14.11 -10.60
N GLY A 236 -13.42 12.98 -11.31
CA GLY A 236 -12.55 12.67 -12.46
C GLY A 236 -11.15 12.17 -12.09
N ASP A 237 -10.87 11.89 -10.84
CA ASP A 237 -9.61 11.34 -10.36
C ASP A 237 -9.54 9.82 -10.49
N ALA A 238 -8.34 9.28 -10.74
CA ALA A 238 -8.09 7.85 -10.64
C ALA A 238 -8.05 7.39 -9.18
N GLY A 239 -8.71 6.27 -8.88
CA GLY A 239 -8.78 5.73 -7.52
C GLY A 239 -8.79 4.21 -7.46
N ILE A 240 -8.49 3.67 -6.28
CA ILE A 240 -8.59 2.24 -5.99
C ILE A 240 -9.53 2.04 -4.81
N VAL A 241 -10.47 1.10 -4.96
CA VAL A 241 -11.44 0.75 -3.91
C VAL A 241 -11.27 -0.72 -3.53
N TYR A 242 -10.91 -0.98 -2.28
CA TYR A 242 -10.75 -2.34 -1.77
C TYR A 242 -12.01 -2.85 -1.09
N CYS A 243 -12.43 -4.06 -1.50
CA CYS A 243 -13.53 -4.82 -0.90
C CYS A 243 -13.05 -6.22 -0.49
N LEU A 244 -13.64 -6.76 0.57
CA LEU A 244 -13.26 -8.07 1.09
C LEU A 244 -13.68 -9.23 0.18
N SER A 245 -14.84 -9.15 -0.49
CA SER A 245 -15.40 -10.24 -1.29
C SER A 245 -15.57 -9.85 -2.76
N ARG A 246 -15.49 -10.87 -3.66
CA ARG A 246 -15.74 -10.73 -5.10
C ARG A 246 -17.11 -10.12 -5.39
N ALA A 247 -18.16 -10.63 -4.73
CA ALA A 247 -19.51 -10.12 -4.87
C ALA A 247 -19.67 -8.65 -4.42
N SER A 248 -18.89 -8.21 -3.42
CA SER A 248 -18.87 -6.79 -3.02
C SER A 248 -18.17 -5.92 -4.05
N VAL A 249 -17.11 -6.44 -4.70
CA VAL A 249 -16.40 -5.77 -5.80
C VAL A 249 -17.37 -5.50 -6.95
N ASP A 250 -18.04 -6.55 -7.47
CA ASP A 250 -18.96 -6.43 -8.60
C ASP A 250 -20.08 -5.44 -8.31
N LYS A 251 -20.79 -5.61 -7.18
CA LYS A 251 -21.87 -4.72 -6.74
C LYS A 251 -21.42 -3.27 -6.53
N THR A 252 -20.18 -3.05 -6.13
CA THR A 252 -19.66 -1.68 -5.91
C THR A 252 -19.27 -1.04 -7.23
N ALA A 253 -18.63 -1.78 -8.15
CA ALA A 253 -18.31 -1.30 -9.48
C ALA A 253 -19.58 -0.94 -10.27
N GLU A 254 -20.60 -1.82 -10.26
CA GLU A 254 -21.90 -1.56 -10.85
C GLU A 254 -22.60 -0.32 -10.26
N PHE A 255 -22.58 -0.20 -8.92
CA PHE A 255 -23.16 0.95 -8.24
C PHE A 255 -22.47 2.28 -8.64
N LEU A 256 -21.14 2.31 -8.70
CA LEU A 256 -20.38 3.48 -9.12
C LEU A 256 -20.66 3.82 -10.59
N ALA A 257 -20.66 2.82 -11.49
CA ALA A 257 -20.96 3.00 -12.91
C ALA A 257 -22.38 3.54 -13.13
N ALA A 258 -23.38 2.99 -12.44
CA ALA A 258 -24.76 3.46 -12.50
C ALA A 258 -24.93 4.91 -11.99
N ASN A 259 -23.97 5.42 -11.21
CA ASN A 259 -23.92 6.78 -10.70
C ASN A 259 -22.97 7.71 -11.46
N GLY A 260 -22.51 7.29 -12.66
CA GLY A 260 -21.70 8.12 -13.56
C GLY A 260 -20.21 8.16 -13.25
N VAL A 261 -19.70 7.27 -12.37
CA VAL A 261 -18.26 7.12 -12.10
C VAL A 261 -17.71 6.01 -12.99
N ALA A 262 -16.66 6.27 -13.77
CA ALA A 262 -15.97 5.26 -14.55
C ALA A 262 -15.30 4.25 -13.61
N ALA A 263 -15.88 3.07 -13.45
CA ALA A 263 -15.41 2.05 -12.51
C ALA A 263 -15.32 0.67 -13.16
N LEU A 264 -14.27 -0.10 -12.81
CA LEU A 264 -14.05 -1.47 -13.28
C LEU A 264 -13.84 -2.42 -12.10
N PRO A 265 -14.40 -3.63 -12.13
CA PRO A 265 -14.14 -4.67 -11.14
C PRO A 265 -12.80 -5.39 -11.41
N TYR A 266 -12.11 -5.82 -10.34
CA TYR A 266 -10.93 -6.66 -10.44
C TYR A 266 -10.85 -7.65 -9.28
N HIS A 267 -10.94 -8.94 -9.58
CA HIS A 267 -10.80 -10.03 -8.59
C HIS A 267 -10.44 -11.36 -9.27
N ALA A 268 -9.96 -12.32 -8.50
CA ALA A 268 -9.51 -13.63 -9.01
C ALA A 268 -10.63 -14.49 -9.66
N GLY A 269 -11.90 -14.12 -9.49
CA GLY A 269 -13.03 -14.79 -10.14
C GLY A 269 -13.27 -14.37 -11.60
N LEU A 270 -12.67 -13.27 -12.05
CA LEU A 270 -12.69 -12.86 -13.46
C LEU A 270 -11.73 -13.73 -14.27
N ASP A 271 -12.02 -13.95 -15.55
CA ASP A 271 -11.09 -14.62 -16.46
C ASP A 271 -9.80 -13.79 -16.65
N ALA A 272 -8.73 -14.45 -17.10
CA ALA A 272 -7.43 -13.83 -17.22
C ALA A 272 -7.39 -12.69 -18.26
N ALA A 273 -8.15 -12.82 -19.36
CA ALA A 273 -8.20 -11.80 -20.41
C ALA A 273 -8.88 -10.52 -19.91
N THR A 274 -10.01 -10.66 -19.23
CA THR A 274 -10.74 -9.55 -18.60
C THR A 274 -9.88 -8.86 -17.54
N ARG A 275 -9.19 -9.60 -16.65
CA ARG A 275 -8.28 -9.03 -15.65
C ARG A 275 -7.19 -8.21 -16.31
N THR A 276 -6.53 -8.77 -17.33
CA THR A 276 -5.47 -8.08 -18.08
C THR A 276 -6.01 -6.82 -18.77
N ALA A 277 -7.18 -6.89 -19.38
CA ALA A 277 -7.82 -5.74 -20.04
C ALA A 277 -8.15 -4.63 -19.05
N HIS A 278 -8.76 -4.97 -17.90
CA HIS A 278 -9.10 -3.99 -16.86
C HIS A 278 -7.85 -3.33 -16.25
N GLN A 279 -6.80 -4.12 -15.98
CA GLN A 279 -5.53 -3.58 -15.47
C GLN A 279 -4.88 -2.64 -16.50
N LYS A 280 -4.80 -3.03 -17.75
CA LYS A 280 -4.26 -2.18 -18.83
C LYS A 280 -5.06 -0.88 -18.99
N ARG A 281 -6.39 -0.95 -18.92
CA ARG A 281 -7.24 0.24 -18.93
C ARG A 281 -6.95 1.15 -17.75
N PHE A 282 -6.89 0.62 -16.54
CA PHE A 282 -6.58 1.41 -15.33
C PHE A 282 -5.24 2.13 -15.43
N LEU A 283 -4.21 1.46 -15.94
CA LEU A 283 -2.88 2.05 -16.10
C LEU A 283 -2.83 3.14 -17.19
N ARG A 284 -3.68 3.04 -18.23
CA ARG A 284 -3.64 3.91 -19.41
C ARG A 284 -4.66 5.04 -19.40
N GLU A 285 -5.82 4.80 -18.80
CA GLU A 285 -6.93 5.75 -18.78
C GLU A 285 -6.85 6.65 -17.53
N ASP A 286 -7.12 7.93 -17.70
CA ASP A 286 -7.25 8.88 -16.59
C ASP A 286 -8.66 8.78 -15.99
N GLY A 287 -8.82 9.13 -14.71
CA GLY A 287 -10.12 9.21 -14.05
C GLY A 287 -10.84 7.87 -13.82
N LEU A 288 -10.15 6.74 -14.00
CA LEU A 288 -10.74 5.43 -13.81
C LEU A 288 -10.61 4.94 -12.37
N VAL A 289 -11.70 4.43 -11.81
CA VAL A 289 -11.74 3.83 -10.47
C VAL A 289 -11.67 2.30 -10.59
N MET A 290 -10.67 1.68 -9.98
CA MET A 290 -10.57 0.23 -9.89
C MET A 290 -11.20 -0.25 -8.58
N VAL A 291 -12.25 -1.05 -8.65
CA VAL A 291 -12.85 -1.70 -7.48
C VAL A 291 -12.32 -3.13 -7.40
N ALA A 292 -11.65 -3.49 -6.31
CA ALA A 292 -10.90 -4.74 -6.28
C ALA A 292 -10.91 -5.45 -4.92
N THR A 293 -10.58 -6.74 -4.95
CA THR A 293 -10.07 -7.43 -3.76
C THR A 293 -8.56 -7.19 -3.63
N ILE A 294 -7.95 -7.70 -2.56
CA ILE A 294 -6.47 -7.67 -2.38
C ILE A 294 -5.71 -8.30 -3.56
N ALA A 295 -6.39 -9.02 -4.46
CA ALA A 295 -5.79 -9.54 -5.70
C ALA A 295 -5.31 -8.44 -6.66
N PHE A 296 -5.86 -7.22 -6.57
CA PHE A 296 -5.36 -6.02 -7.23
C PHE A 296 -4.37 -5.33 -6.28
N GLY A 297 -3.24 -5.98 -6.13
CA GLY A 297 -2.27 -5.63 -5.11
C GLY A 297 -0.91 -5.29 -5.69
N MET A 298 0.10 -6.06 -5.34
CA MET A 298 1.48 -5.83 -5.76
C MET A 298 1.57 -5.60 -7.29
N GLY A 299 2.45 -4.71 -7.69
CA GLY A 299 2.71 -4.45 -9.11
C GLY A 299 1.91 -3.32 -9.76
N ILE A 300 1.02 -2.65 -9.06
CA ILE A 300 0.35 -1.47 -9.62
C ILE A 300 1.19 -0.24 -9.30
N ASP A 301 1.79 0.33 -10.35
CA ASP A 301 2.68 1.50 -10.25
C ASP A 301 2.13 2.71 -11.03
N LYS A 302 0.83 2.98 -10.91
CA LYS A 302 0.20 4.20 -11.43
C LYS A 302 0.47 5.37 -10.48
N PRO A 303 1.21 6.42 -10.91
CA PRO A 303 1.65 7.48 -9.99
C PRO A 303 0.54 8.44 -9.56
N ASP A 304 -0.47 8.64 -10.38
CA ASP A 304 -1.54 9.63 -10.28
C ASP A 304 -2.83 9.10 -9.62
N VAL A 305 -2.74 8.04 -8.83
CA VAL A 305 -3.87 7.57 -7.99
C VAL A 305 -4.12 8.61 -6.89
N ARG A 306 -5.29 9.26 -6.94
CA ARG A 306 -5.62 10.35 -5.99
C ARG A 306 -6.29 9.86 -4.72
N PHE A 307 -6.93 8.69 -4.74
CA PHE A 307 -7.49 8.10 -3.52
C PHE A 307 -7.39 6.58 -3.50
N VAL A 308 -7.23 6.05 -2.30
CA VAL A 308 -7.42 4.63 -1.99
C VAL A 308 -8.49 4.52 -0.92
N ALA A 309 -9.57 3.81 -1.21
CA ALA A 309 -10.70 3.64 -0.32
C ALA A 309 -10.86 2.17 0.09
N HIS A 310 -11.13 1.92 1.36
CA HIS A 310 -11.45 0.60 1.90
C HIS A 310 -12.90 0.56 2.37
N LEU A 311 -13.71 -0.33 1.82
CA LEU A 311 -15.09 -0.55 2.24
C LEU A 311 -15.21 -1.62 3.34
N ASP A 312 -14.11 -2.31 3.64
CA ASP A 312 -14.00 -3.34 4.66
C ASP A 312 -12.67 -3.20 5.41
N LEU A 313 -12.60 -3.68 6.65
CA LEU A 313 -11.41 -3.60 7.49
C LEU A 313 -10.26 -4.43 6.92
N PRO A 314 -9.09 -3.84 6.66
CA PRO A 314 -7.87 -4.59 6.31
C PRO A 314 -7.44 -5.56 7.42
N ARG A 315 -6.72 -6.61 7.04
CA ARG A 315 -6.27 -7.67 7.97
C ARG A 315 -5.13 -7.24 8.88
N SER A 316 -4.32 -6.30 8.42
CA SER A 316 -3.13 -5.84 9.14
C SER A 316 -2.78 -4.39 8.77
N VAL A 317 -1.95 -3.76 9.60
CA VAL A 317 -1.43 -2.41 9.35
C VAL A 317 -0.48 -2.42 8.14
N GLU A 318 0.30 -3.48 7.95
CA GLU A 318 1.22 -3.63 6.80
C GLU A 318 0.44 -3.66 5.49
N GLY A 319 -0.60 -4.49 5.39
CA GLY A 319 -1.47 -4.56 4.22
C GLY A 319 -2.13 -3.21 3.95
N TYR A 320 -2.70 -2.58 4.98
CA TYR A 320 -3.30 -1.25 4.86
C TYR A 320 -2.29 -0.20 4.38
N TYR A 321 -1.07 -0.20 4.93
CA TYR A 321 0.00 0.71 4.51
C TYR A 321 0.43 0.46 3.05
N GLN A 322 0.58 -0.79 2.65
CA GLN A 322 0.94 -1.17 1.28
C GLN A 322 -0.16 -0.76 0.28
N GLU A 323 -1.43 -0.97 0.63
CA GLU A 323 -2.58 -0.62 -0.20
C GLU A 323 -2.75 0.90 -0.30
N THR A 324 -2.72 1.63 0.81
CA THR A 324 -2.82 3.10 0.82
C THR A 324 -1.60 3.78 0.20
N GLY A 325 -0.43 3.14 0.30
CA GLY A 325 0.82 3.60 -0.32
C GLY A 325 0.79 3.67 -1.85
N ARG A 326 -0.25 3.12 -2.50
CA ARG A 326 -0.48 3.27 -3.96
C ARG A 326 -0.95 4.65 -4.33
N ALA A 327 -1.54 5.39 -3.39
CA ALA A 327 -1.96 6.76 -3.62
C ALA A 327 -0.76 7.73 -3.68
N GLY A 328 -0.82 8.70 -4.57
CA GLY A 328 0.10 9.83 -4.63
C GLY A 328 1.58 9.46 -4.75
N ARG A 329 1.94 8.52 -5.60
CA ARG A 329 3.36 8.15 -5.84
C ARG A 329 4.15 9.27 -6.51
N ASP A 330 3.47 10.17 -7.19
CA ASP A 330 4.00 11.40 -7.75
C ASP A 330 4.26 12.51 -6.71
N GLY A 331 3.92 12.28 -5.44
CA GLY A 331 4.07 13.22 -4.34
C GLY A 331 2.90 14.20 -4.20
N LEU A 332 1.91 14.17 -5.09
CA LEU A 332 0.74 15.05 -5.02
C LEU A 332 -0.23 14.62 -3.90
N PRO A 333 -1.04 15.56 -3.37
CA PRO A 333 -2.03 15.27 -2.33
C PRO A 333 -2.96 14.12 -2.72
N SER A 334 -3.20 13.21 -1.79
CA SER A 334 -4.03 12.03 -2.02
C SER A 334 -4.71 11.61 -0.72
N THR A 335 -5.82 10.88 -0.84
CA THR A 335 -6.64 10.45 0.29
C THR A 335 -6.59 8.93 0.49
N ALA A 336 -6.32 8.49 1.71
CA ALA A 336 -6.54 7.12 2.18
C ALA A 336 -7.79 7.12 3.06
N TRP A 337 -8.89 6.56 2.58
CA TRP A 337 -10.17 6.54 3.27
C TRP A 337 -10.58 5.11 3.63
N LEU A 338 -11.02 4.90 4.87
CA LEU A 338 -11.50 3.61 5.36
C LEU A 338 -12.86 3.79 6.03
N ALA A 339 -13.87 3.02 5.60
CA ALA A 339 -15.12 2.84 6.32
C ALA A 339 -15.16 1.45 6.96
N TYR A 340 -15.26 1.37 8.29
CA TYR A 340 -15.35 0.10 8.96
C TYR A 340 -16.39 0.09 10.10
N GLY A 341 -16.85 -1.10 10.45
CA GLY A 341 -17.83 -1.32 11.50
C GLY A 341 -17.57 -2.60 12.30
N LEU A 342 -18.37 -2.81 13.33
CA LEU A 342 -18.24 -4.00 14.19
C LEU A 342 -18.37 -5.32 13.41
N GLN A 343 -19.19 -5.32 12.35
CA GLN A 343 -19.39 -6.52 11.51
C GLN A 343 -18.07 -6.94 10.82
N ASP A 344 -17.26 -5.98 10.40
CA ASP A 344 -15.97 -6.26 9.77
C ASP A 344 -15.01 -6.93 10.77
N VAL A 345 -15.01 -6.48 12.03
CA VAL A 345 -14.21 -7.08 13.12
C VAL A 345 -14.60 -8.54 13.34
N VAL A 346 -15.91 -8.79 13.47
CA VAL A 346 -16.44 -10.16 13.64
C VAL A 346 -16.06 -11.05 12.47
N GLN A 347 -16.15 -10.53 11.24
CA GLN A 347 -15.83 -11.29 10.04
C GLN A 347 -14.34 -11.60 9.94
N GLN A 348 -13.46 -10.65 10.27
CA GLN A 348 -12.00 -10.87 10.28
C GLN A 348 -11.61 -11.91 11.36
N ARG A 349 -12.19 -11.84 12.55
CA ARG A 349 -11.97 -12.85 13.60
C ARG A 349 -12.37 -14.25 13.14
N LYS A 350 -13.55 -14.41 12.55
CA LYS A 350 -13.97 -15.70 11.97
C LYS A 350 -12.99 -16.23 10.94
N MET A 351 -12.48 -15.37 10.06
CA MET A 351 -11.50 -15.78 9.06
C MET A 351 -10.19 -16.25 9.70
N ILE A 352 -9.78 -15.62 10.81
CA ILE A 352 -8.60 -16.04 11.57
C ILE A 352 -8.85 -17.41 12.22
N ASP A 353 -10.00 -17.59 12.89
CA ASP A 353 -10.36 -18.83 13.57
C ASP A 353 -10.47 -20.02 12.60
N SER A 354 -10.96 -19.77 11.37
CA SER A 354 -11.09 -20.77 10.30
C SER A 354 -9.82 -20.97 9.47
N SER A 355 -8.73 -20.24 9.75
CA SER A 355 -7.48 -20.41 9.00
C SER A 355 -6.83 -21.77 9.27
N GLU A 356 -6.22 -22.36 8.24
CA GLU A 356 -5.56 -23.68 8.29
C GLU A 356 -4.27 -23.72 9.13
N GLY A 357 -3.79 -22.57 9.61
CA GLY A 357 -2.59 -22.46 10.43
C GLY A 357 -2.76 -23.04 11.85
N ASP A 358 -1.64 -23.30 12.50
CA ASP A 358 -1.61 -23.71 13.91
C ASP A 358 -2.04 -22.60 14.88
N ALA A 359 -2.07 -22.89 16.18
CA ALA A 359 -2.45 -21.91 17.20
C ALA A 359 -1.48 -20.71 17.29
N ALA A 360 -0.20 -20.90 16.92
CA ALA A 360 0.78 -19.83 16.90
C ALA A 360 0.50 -18.88 15.73
N HIS A 361 0.21 -19.41 14.56
CA HIS A 361 -0.18 -18.64 13.37
C HIS A 361 -1.44 -17.81 13.64
N ARG A 362 -2.49 -18.43 14.18
CA ARG A 362 -3.74 -17.68 14.52
C ARG A 362 -3.51 -16.56 15.52
N ARG A 363 -2.61 -16.76 16.51
CA ARG A 363 -2.23 -15.68 17.45
C ARG A 363 -1.54 -14.51 16.76
N VAL A 364 -0.66 -14.75 15.80
CA VAL A 364 0.01 -13.70 15.02
C VAL A 364 -1.02 -12.94 14.18
N LEU A 365 -1.91 -13.63 13.46
CA LEU A 365 -2.99 -12.97 12.70
C LEU A 365 -3.90 -12.14 13.59
N ALA A 366 -4.22 -12.63 14.79
CA ALA A 366 -5.03 -11.90 15.76
C ALA A 366 -4.30 -10.63 16.24
N ALA A 367 -3.00 -10.69 16.51
CA ALA A 367 -2.20 -9.53 16.90
C ALA A 367 -2.12 -8.47 15.78
N HIS A 368 -2.01 -8.89 14.51
CA HIS A 368 -2.05 -7.97 13.36
C HIS A 368 -3.42 -7.26 13.27
N LEU A 369 -4.51 -7.98 13.44
CA LEU A 369 -5.84 -7.40 13.47
C LEU A 369 -6.03 -6.43 14.65
N ASP A 370 -5.51 -6.78 15.84
CA ASP A 370 -5.58 -5.91 17.02
C ASP A 370 -4.80 -4.61 16.82
N ALA A 371 -3.63 -4.67 16.17
CA ALA A 371 -2.88 -3.49 15.79
C ALA A 371 -3.65 -2.60 14.79
N MET A 372 -4.34 -3.22 13.81
CA MET A 372 -5.18 -2.49 12.87
C MET A 372 -6.37 -1.82 13.56
N LEU A 373 -7.01 -2.50 14.49
CA LEU A 373 -8.09 -1.93 15.31
C LEU A 373 -7.59 -0.77 16.19
N ALA A 374 -6.40 -0.90 16.78
CA ALA A 374 -5.78 0.17 17.56
C ALA A 374 -5.51 1.41 16.69
N LEU A 375 -5.12 1.24 15.41
CA LEU A 375 -5.00 2.33 14.45
C LEU A 375 -6.38 2.95 14.15
N CYS A 376 -7.42 2.14 13.99
CA CYS A 376 -8.77 2.61 13.68
C CYS A 376 -9.43 3.37 14.83
N GLU A 377 -9.19 2.98 16.08
CA GLU A 377 -9.85 3.54 17.26
C GLU A 377 -8.99 4.57 18.01
N THR A 378 -7.77 4.87 17.54
CA THR A 378 -6.93 5.87 18.20
C THR A 378 -7.58 7.25 18.22
N VAL A 379 -7.39 7.96 19.32
CA VAL A 379 -7.68 9.40 19.46
C VAL A 379 -6.48 10.27 19.10
N GLU A 380 -5.32 9.66 18.99
CA GLU A 380 -4.05 10.29 18.62
C GLU A 380 -3.92 10.42 17.09
N CYS A 381 -2.86 11.09 16.66
CA CYS A 381 -2.54 11.23 15.24
C CYS A 381 -2.38 9.85 14.57
N ARG A 382 -3.17 9.56 13.53
CA ARG A 382 -3.11 8.28 12.80
C ARG A 382 -1.75 8.02 12.18
N ARG A 383 -1.11 9.06 11.66
CA ARG A 383 0.23 8.94 11.07
C ARG A 383 1.28 8.57 12.10
N VAL A 384 1.27 9.23 13.25
CA VAL A 384 2.16 8.87 14.37
C VAL A 384 1.94 7.42 14.78
N ARG A 385 0.68 6.99 14.93
CA ARG A 385 0.35 5.61 15.28
C ARG A 385 0.84 4.60 14.24
N LEU A 386 0.69 4.93 12.95
CA LEU A 386 1.16 4.11 11.84
C LEU A 386 2.69 4.01 11.81
N LEU A 387 3.39 5.14 11.96
CA LEU A 387 4.86 5.16 11.99
C LEU A 387 5.41 4.41 13.20
N SER A 388 4.80 4.57 14.38
CA SER A 388 5.16 3.82 15.59
C SER A 388 5.01 2.31 15.43
N TYR A 389 4.05 1.84 14.65
CA TYR A 389 3.90 0.42 14.33
C TYR A 389 5.13 -0.13 13.59
N PHE A 390 5.73 0.66 12.71
CA PHE A 390 6.97 0.33 12.02
C PHE A 390 8.25 0.69 12.81
N GLY A 391 8.11 1.08 14.08
CA GLY A 391 9.24 1.41 14.95
C GLY A 391 9.85 2.79 14.70
N GLN A 392 9.10 3.70 14.03
CA GLN A 392 9.56 5.07 13.76
C GLN A 392 8.84 6.10 14.63
N ASP A 393 9.59 7.14 15.04
CA ASP A 393 9.00 8.29 15.71
C ASP A 393 8.31 9.21 14.68
N GLY A 394 7.03 9.46 14.87
CA GLY A 394 6.26 10.35 14.01
C GLY A 394 6.48 11.85 14.27
N GLY A 395 7.31 12.25 15.22
CA GLY A 395 7.66 13.63 15.50
C GLY A 395 6.50 14.53 15.95
N GLY A 396 5.35 13.95 16.32
CA GLY A 396 4.15 14.67 16.77
C GLY A 396 2.99 14.72 15.76
N PRO A 397 1.91 15.44 16.08
CA PRO A 397 0.70 15.48 15.25
C PRO A 397 0.97 15.94 13.82
N CYS A 398 0.49 15.16 12.83
CA CYS A 398 0.80 15.41 11.42
C CYS A 398 0.04 16.61 10.81
N GLY A 399 -1.07 17.06 11.42
CA GLY A 399 -1.91 18.13 10.89
C GLY A 399 -2.67 17.80 9.59
N ASN A 400 -2.62 16.53 9.12
CA ASN A 400 -3.19 16.11 7.84
C ASN A 400 -4.00 14.80 7.93
N CYS A 401 -4.27 14.24 9.10
CA CYS A 401 -5.20 13.12 9.24
C CYS A 401 -6.51 13.60 9.89
N ASP A 402 -7.55 12.76 9.81
CA ASP A 402 -8.86 13.08 10.39
C ASP A 402 -8.76 13.48 11.87
N THR A 403 -8.02 12.74 12.69
CA THR A 403 -7.86 13.03 14.13
C THR A 403 -7.07 14.31 14.42
N CYS A 404 -6.24 14.79 13.48
CA CYS A 404 -5.54 16.08 13.63
C CYS A 404 -6.40 17.27 13.15
N LEU A 405 -7.20 17.06 12.10
CA LEU A 405 -8.05 18.11 11.50
C LEU A 405 -9.32 18.31 12.31
N GLU A 406 -9.90 17.23 12.80
CA GLU A 406 -11.10 17.18 13.63
C GLU A 406 -10.82 16.26 14.82
N PRO A 407 -10.11 16.74 15.87
CA PRO A 407 -9.79 15.92 17.03
C PRO A 407 -11.06 15.30 17.64
N PRO A 408 -11.10 13.98 17.82
CA PRO A 408 -12.27 13.34 18.41
C PRO A 408 -12.44 13.78 19.86
N GLU A 409 -13.68 14.05 20.25
CA GLU A 409 -14.00 14.27 21.65
C GLU A 409 -13.72 12.99 22.43
N SER A 410 -12.83 13.05 23.41
CA SER A 410 -12.55 11.96 24.33
C SER A 410 -13.38 12.09 25.61
N TRP A 411 -13.80 10.97 26.16
CA TRP A 411 -14.54 10.93 27.41
C TRP A 411 -14.11 9.73 28.26
N ASP A 412 -14.36 9.79 29.56
CA ASP A 412 -14.15 8.65 30.43
C ASP A 412 -15.30 7.64 30.25
N GLY A 413 -15.05 6.62 29.43
CA GLY A 413 -15.98 5.52 29.14
C GLY A 413 -15.96 4.40 30.16
N THR A 414 -15.27 4.55 31.31
CA THR A 414 -15.08 3.48 32.30
C THR A 414 -16.42 2.88 32.76
N VAL A 415 -17.42 3.72 33.06
CA VAL A 415 -18.74 3.24 33.49
C VAL A 415 -19.46 2.49 32.36
N ALA A 416 -19.42 2.99 31.13
CA ALA A 416 -19.98 2.30 29.98
C ALA A 416 -19.28 0.95 29.74
N ALA A 417 -17.96 0.92 29.84
CA ALA A 417 -17.17 -0.30 29.77
C ALA A 417 -17.62 -1.31 30.84
N GLN A 418 -17.73 -0.88 32.08
CA GLN A 418 -18.19 -1.73 33.20
C GLN A 418 -19.59 -2.29 32.97
N LYS A 419 -20.53 -1.49 32.47
CA LYS A 419 -21.90 -1.93 32.13
C LYS A 419 -21.89 -3.04 31.07
N LEU A 420 -21.15 -2.83 29.97
CA LEU A 420 -21.07 -3.83 28.90
C LEU A 420 -20.34 -5.09 29.35
N LEU A 421 -19.16 -4.96 29.99
CA LEU A 421 -18.40 -6.11 30.53
C LEU A 421 -19.23 -6.90 31.58
N SER A 422 -19.98 -6.20 32.44
CA SER A 422 -20.90 -6.84 33.40
C SER A 422 -22.03 -7.60 32.70
N THR A 423 -22.54 -7.08 31.58
CA THR A 423 -23.57 -7.76 30.78
C THR A 423 -23.03 -9.08 30.23
N VAL A 424 -21.82 -9.06 29.62
CA VAL A 424 -21.16 -10.27 29.12
C VAL A 424 -20.86 -11.26 30.24
N LEU A 425 -20.39 -10.78 31.40
CA LEU A 425 -20.10 -11.60 32.58
C LEU A 425 -21.34 -12.31 33.11
N ARG A 426 -22.47 -11.59 33.25
CA ARG A 426 -23.73 -12.14 33.79
C ARG A 426 -24.38 -13.10 32.81
N LEU A 427 -24.38 -12.85 31.53
CA LEU A 427 -24.81 -13.81 30.51
C LEU A 427 -24.09 -15.14 30.67
N HIS A 428 -22.76 -15.09 30.88
CA HIS A 428 -21.96 -16.29 31.08
C HIS A 428 -22.22 -16.95 32.43
N ARG A 429 -22.17 -16.19 33.54
CA ARG A 429 -22.28 -16.79 34.91
C ARG A 429 -23.69 -17.20 35.30
N GLU A 430 -24.71 -16.38 34.97
CA GLU A 430 -26.08 -16.61 35.44
C GLU A 430 -26.91 -17.43 34.46
N ARG A 431 -26.52 -17.47 33.17
CA ARG A 431 -27.29 -18.17 32.12
C ARG A 431 -26.48 -19.24 31.40
N ASN A 432 -25.16 -19.31 31.61
CA ASN A 432 -24.23 -20.15 30.84
C ASN A 432 -24.36 -19.93 29.33
N GLN A 433 -24.52 -18.67 28.92
CA GLN A 433 -24.79 -18.26 27.54
C GLN A 433 -23.74 -17.24 27.06
N LYS A 434 -23.44 -17.28 25.76
CA LYS A 434 -22.60 -16.30 25.07
C LYS A 434 -23.38 -15.72 23.90
N PHE A 435 -23.38 -14.40 23.76
CA PHE A 435 -24.08 -13.69 22.71
C PHE A 435 -23.16 -12.64 22.03
N GLY A 436 -23.53 -12.29 20.81
CA GLY A 436 -22.88 -11.20 20.08
C GLY A 436 -23.27 -9.81 20.58
N ALA A 437 -22.62 -8.80 20.06
CA ALA A 437 -22.80 -7.41 20.48
C ALA A 437 -24.25 -6.91 20.41
N GLY A 438 -25.01 -7.29 19.36
CA GLY A 438 -26.40 -6.87 19.22
C GLY A 438 -27.26 -7.23 20.41
N GLN A 439 -27.19 -8.48 20.87
CA GLN A 439 -27.93 -8.95 22.03
C GLN A 439 -27.51 -8.23 23.32
N CYS A 440 -26.19 -8.00 23.51
CA CYS A 440 -25.70 -7.27 24.69
C CYS A 440 -26.19 -5.81 24.69
N VAL A 441 -26.23 -5.18 23.52
CA VAL A 441 -26.76 -3.82 23.38
C VAL A 441 -28.26 -3.76 23.61
N ASP A 442 -29.04 -4.72 23.09
CA ASP A 442 -30.50 -4.79 23.37
C ASP A 442 -30.79 -4.93 24.87
N ILE A 443 -30.00 -5.73 25.58
CA ILE A 443 -30.13 -5.89 27.06
C ILE A 443 -29.81 -4.54 27.74
N LEU A 444 -28.74 -3.89 27.40
CA LEU A 444 -28.35 -2.60 27.99
C LEU A 444 -29.40 -1.51 27.75
N LEU A 445 -30.00 -1.48 26.55
CA LEU A 445 -31.03 -0.52 26.17
C LEU A 445 -32.43 -0.89 26.70
N GLY A 446 -32.59 -2.00 27.45
CA GLY A 446 -33.89 -2.43 27.97
C GLY A 446 -34.89 -2.84 26.87
N ARG A 447 -34.41 -3.28 25.71
CA ARG A 447 -35.27 -3.67 24.58
C ARG A 447 -35.79 -5.10 24.75
N ARG A 448 -37.10 -5.25 24.81
CA ARG A 448 -37.75 -6.57 24.87
C ARG A 448 -37.91 -7.17 23.47
N THR A 449 -36.79 -7.48 22.82
CA THR A 449 -36.83 -8.23 21.57
C THR A 449 -37.24 -9.67 21.80
N GLU A 450 -37.70 -10.36 20.75
CA GLU A 450 -38.13 -11.79 20.86
C GLU A 450 -37.01 -12.64 21.49
N LYS A 451 -35.74 -12.45 21.08
CA LYS A 451 -34.59 -13.16 21.67
C LYS A 451 -34.35 -12.81 23.14
N VAL A 452 -34.52 -11.55 23.55
CA VAL A 452 -34.34 -11.13 24.93
C VAL A 452 -35.38 -11.83 25.82
N VAL A 453 -36.64 -11.87 25.38
CA VAL A 453 -37.73 -12.53 26.11
C VAL A 453 -37.56 -14.06 26.11
N GLN A 454 -37.25 -14.67 24.98
CA GLN A 454 -37.05 -16.11 24.85
C GLN A 454 -35.94 -16.63 25.78
N HIS A 455 -34.85 -15.89 25.91
CA HIS A 455 -33.73 -16.24 26.78
C HIS A 455 -33.86 -15.68 28.21
N ARG A 456 -34.97 -14.99 28.53
CA ARG A 456 -35.22 -14.37 29.84
C ARG A 456 -34.15 -13.36 30.27
N HIS A 457 -33.57 -12.64 29.29
CA HIS A 457 -32.54 -11.64 29.58
C HIS A 457 -33.11 -10.35 30.17
N ASP A 458 -34.40 -10.11 30.02
CA ASP A 458 -35.14 -9.03 30.65
C ASP A 458 -35.24 -9.16 32.20
N THR A 459 -34.83 -10.31 32.74
CA THR A 459 -34.74 -10.54 34.20
C THR A 459 -33.31 -10.35 34.75
N LEU A 460 -32.35 -10.05 33.92
CA LEU A 460 -30.98 -9.76 34.35
C LEU A 460 -30.93 -8.38 35.03
N THR A 461 -30.10 -8.23 36.05
CA THR A 461 -29.90 -6.95 36.76
C THR A 461 -29.25 -5.88 35.89
N VAL A 462 -28.72 -6.26 34.72
CA VAL A 462 -28.13 -5.38 33.73
C VAL A 462 -29.10 -4.97 32.62
N PHE A 463 -30.38 -5.38 32.70
CA PHE A 463 -31.38 -5.00 31.73
C PHE A 463 -31.78 -3.52 31.90
N GLY A 464 -31.67 -2.72 30.85
CA GLY A 464 -32.02 -1.30 30.83
C GLY A 464 -31.06 -0.37 31.56
N ILE A 465 -29.87 -0.83 32.00
CA ILE A 465 -28.93 0.04 32.73
C ILE A 465 -28.13 0.96 31.80
N GLY A 466 -28.29 0.85 30.48
CA GLY A 466 -27.48 1.54 29.45
C GLY A 466 -28.29 2.52 28.58
N GLU A 467 -29.46 3.00 29.06
CA GLU A 467 -30.32 3.89 28.28
C GLU A 467 -29.72 5.28 27.99
N GLU A 468 -28.63 5.65 28.68
CA GLU A 468 -27.93 6.92 28.50
C GLU A 468 -27.17 7.04 27.18
N LEU A 469 -26.87 5.93 26.49
CA LEU A 469 -26.22 5.88 25.20
C LEU A 469 -27.14 5.30 24.12
N SER A 470 -27.05 5.84 22.92
CA SER A 470 -27.75 5.27 21.76
C SER A 470 -27.15 3.93 21.33
N GLU A 471 -27.88 3.17 20.51
CA GLU A 471 -27.37 1.93 19.91
C GLU A 471 -26.05 2.13 19.14
N ALA A 472 -25.91 3.25 18.40
CA ALA A 472 -24.72 3.57 17.66
C ALA A 472 -23.51 3.80 18.58
N GLU A 473 -23.73 4.52 19.69
CA GLU A 473 -22.69 4.75 20.71
C GLU A 473 -22.30 3.46 21.42
N TRP A 474 -23.25 2.60 21.80
CA TRP A 474 -22.95 1.29 22.36
C TRP A 474 -22.14 0.40 21.41
N ARG A 475 -22.45 0.41 20.12
CA ARG A 475 -21.65 -0.29 19.11
C ARG A 475 -20.23 0.28 19.02
N GLY A 476 -20.08 1.60 19.21
CA GLY A 476 -18.77 2.27 19.35
C GLY A 476 -18.01 1.81 20.59
N VAL A 477 -18.69 1.71 21.74
CA VAL A 477 -18.10 1.17 22.99
C VAL A 477 -17.59 -0.26 22.77
N VAL A 478 -18.40 -1.14 22.14
CA VAL A 478 -17.95 -2.52 21.82
C VAL A 478 -16.67 -2.52 21.00
N ARG A 479 -16.61 -1.73 19.89
CA ARG A 479 -15.42 -1.66 19.04
C ARG A 479 -14.19 -1.21 19.79
N GLN A 480 -14.34 -0.17 20.62
CA GLN A 480 -13.22 0.39 21.40
C GLN A 480 -12.74 -0.57 22.49
N LEU A 481 -13.63 -1.33 23.11
CA LEU A 481 -13.22 -2.38 24.05
C LEU A 481 -12.50 -3.54 23.37
N LEU A 482 -12.93 -3.92 22.17
CA LEU A 482 -12.21 -4.89 21.33
C LEU A 482 -10.81 -4.38 20.96
N ALA A 483 -10.70 -3.12 20.53
CA ALA A 483 -9.42 -2.49 20.18
C ALA A 483 -8.46 -2.34 21.37
N GLN A 484 -8.99 -2.18 22.59
CA GLN A 484 -8.21 -2.10 23.82
C GLN A 484 -7.91 -3.47 24.45
N GLY A 485 -8.33 -4.57 23.80
CA GLY A 485 -8.13 -5.92 24.31
C GLY A 485 -8.93 -6.24 25.57
N LEU A 486 -10.00 -5.46 25.84
CA LEU A 486 -10.90 -5.65 26.99
C LEU A 486 -12.10 -6.58 26.68
N LEU A 487 -12.31 -6.87 25.42
CA LEU A 487 -13.25 -7.88 24.91
C LEU A 487 -12.56 -8.68 23.81
N ALA A 488 -13.03 -9.92 23.63
CA ALA A 488 -12.70 -10.76 22.49
C ALA A 488 -13.98 -11.18 21.76
N VAL A 489 -13.84 -11.57 20.49
CA VAL A 489 -14.89 -12.22 19.71
C VAL A 489 -14.54 -13.69 19.59
N GLU A 490 -15.47 -14.59 19.88
CA GLU A 490 -15.29 -16.04 19.86
C GLU A 490 -16.36 -16.74 19.02
N GLY A 491 -15.96 -17.85 18.41
CA GLY A 491 -16.84 -18.80 17.73
C GLY A 491 -17.51 -18.27 16.46
N ASP A 492 -18.22 -19.17 15.77
CA ASP A 492 -18.85 -18.92 14.46
C ASP A 492 -19.95 -17.86 14.48
N TYR A 493 -20.53 -17.60 15.63
CA TYR A 493 -21.60 -16.62 15.80
C TYR A 493 -21.10 -15.23 16.24
N GLY A 494 -19.78 -15.05 16.40
CA GLY A 494 -19.20 -13.78 16.81
C GLY A 494 -19.65 -13.34 18.20
N THR A 495 -19.62 -14.25 19.17
CA THR A 495 -20.02 -13.98 20.54
C THR A 495 -18.94 -13.20 21.28
N LEU A 496 -19.36 -12.30 22.19
CA LEU A 496 -18.43 -11.53 23.02
C LEU A 496 -17.96 -12.36 24.21
N ALA A 497 -16.66 -12.28 24.47
CA ALA A 497 -16.02 -12.89 25.63
C ALA A 497 -15.15 -11.87 26.38
N LEU A 498 -15.03 -12.07 27.70
CA LEU A 498 -14.11 -11.30 28.53
C LEU A 498 -12.67 -11.78 28.31
N THR A 499 -11.74 -10.86 28.45
CA THR A 499 -10.30 -11.14 28.52
C THR A 499 -9.79 -11.01 29.96
N ASP A 500 -8.56 -11.42 30.24
CA ASP A 500 -7.94 -11.23 31.56
C ASP A 500 -7.90 -9.74 31.95
N ALA A 501 -7.67 -8.85 30.97
CA ALA A 501 -7.65 -7.41 31.18
C ALA A 501 -9.00 -6.80 31.58
N SER A 502 -10.12 -7.48 31.26
CA SER A 502 -11.46 -7.04 31.68
C SER A 502 -11.63 -6.99 33.20
N ALA A 503 -10.93 -7.87 33.93
CA ALA A 503 -11.00 -7.94 35.39
C ALA A 503 -10.50 -6.66 36.06
N GLU A 504 -9.55 -5.96 35.46
CA GLU A 504 -9.03 -4.68 35.97
C GLU A 504 -10.08 -3.57 35.92
N VAL A 505 -10.84 -3.52 34.82
CA VAL A 505 -11.91 -2.54 34.60
C VAL A 505 -13.11 -2.84 35.50
N LEU A 506 -13.52 -4.10 35.58
CA LEU A 506 -14.60 -4.54 36.48
C LEU A 506 -14.23 -4.32 37.96
N GLY A 507 -12.97 -4.50 38.31
CA GLY A 507 -12.41 -4.24 39.64
C GLY A 507 -12.11 -2.76 39.94
N ARG A 508 -12.46 -1.82 39.04
CA ARG A 508 -12.21 -0.37 39.17
C ARG A 508 -10.75 0.01 39.34
N ARG A 509 -9.82 -0.81 38.81
CA ARG A 509 -8.38 -0.55 38.88
C ARG A 509 -7.82 0.10 37.61
N ARG A 510 -8.64 0.13 36.53
CA ARG A 510 -8.25 0.68 35.22
C ARG A 510 -9.37 1.57 34.69
N SER A 511 -9.03 2.80 34.30
CA SER A 511 -9.92 3.68 33.54
C SER A 511 -9.88 3.33 32.05
N VAL A 512 -10.96 3.63 31.35
CA VAL A 512 -11.13 3.33 29.92
C VAL A 512 -11.45 4.61 29.17
N PRO A 513 -10.44 5.35 28.72
CA PRO A 513 -10.67 6.50 27.85
C PRO A 513 -11.24 6.03 26.51
N MET A 514 -12.26 6.73 26.04
CA MET A 514 -12.97 6.43 24.80
C MET A 514 -13.17 7.71 23.98
N ARG A 515 -13.24 7.55 22.66
CA ARG A 515 -13.71 8.62 21.79
C ARG A 515 -15.23 8.61 21.68
N ARG A 516 -15.84 9.77 21.55
CA ARG A 516 -17.26 9.88 21.21
C ARG A 516 -17.47 9.59 19.73
N GLU A 517 -18.53 8.84 19.41
CA GLU A 517 -18.96 8.66 18.03
C GLU A 517 -19.54 9.98 17.49
N THR A 518 -18.88 10.58 16.50
CA THR A 518 -19.43 11.73 15.79
C THR A 518 -20.54 11.28 14.85
N ILE A 519 -21.73 11.79 15.04
CA ILE A 519 -22.93 11.45 14.22
C ILE A 519 -22.87 12.16 12.85
N GLN A 520 -22.07 13.23 12.71
CA GLN A 520 -21.93 13.99 11.46
C GLN A 520 -20.73 13.49 10.65
N PRO A 521 -20.86 13.41 9.30
CA PRO A 521 -19.67 13.22 8.45
C PRO A 521 -18.76 14.43 8.61
N PRO A 522 -17.42 14.22 8.65
CA PRO A 522 -16.48 15.31 8.72
C PRO A 522 -16.68 16.26 7.53
N LYS A 523 -16.82 17.55 7.81
CA LYS A 523 -16.84 18.58 6.77
C LYS A 523 -15.45 18.61 6.14
N ALA A 524 -15.39 18.42 4.82
CA ALA A 524 -14.16 18.58 4.07
C ALA A 524 -13.60 20.00 4.28
N ARG A 525 -12.53 20.12 5.05
CA ARG A 525 -11.71 21.33 5.12
C ARG A 525 -10.49 21.12 4.26
N ALA A 526 -10.27 22.04 3.32
CA ALA A 526 -9.05 22.07 2.53
C ALA A 526 -7.82 22.05 3.47
N ALA A 527 -6.97 21.06 3.29
CA ALA A 527 -5.72 20.93 4.04
C ALA A 527 -4.83 22.14 3.77
N LYS A 528 -4.48 22.91 4.79
CA LYS A 528 -3.40 23.90 4.66
C LYS A 528 -2.08 23.16 4.52
N ALA A 529 -1.39 23.38 3.40
CA ALA A 529 -0.07 22.83 3.15
C ALA A 529 0.89 23.15 4.30
N ARG A 530 1.60 22.12 4.79
CA ARG A 530 2.66 22.28 5.79
C ARG A 530 4.01 22.55 5.11
N PRO A 531 4.90 23.37 5.69
CA PRO A 531 6.29 23.49 5.25
C PRO A 531 7.01 22.14 5.52
N GLY A 532 7.45 21.47 4.43
CA GLY A 532 8.19 20.21 4.54
C GLY A 532 7.70 19.06 3.65
N ALA A 533 6.48 19.14 3.06
CA ALA A 533 6.13 18.32 1.91
C ALA A 533 7.01 18.78 0.73
N ALA A 534 7.57 17.83 -0.03
CA ALA A 534 8.22 18.15 -1.29
C ALA A 534 7.32 19.13 -2.03
N ALA A 535 7.87 20.29 -2.40
CA ALA A 535 7.11 21.39 -2.95
C ALA A 535 6.27 20.89 -4.13
N VAL A 536 4.99 20.67 -3.89
CA VAL A 536 4.04 20.55 -4.98
C VAL A 536 4.13 21.86 -5.70
N VAL A 537 4.56 21.85 -6.96
CA VAL A 537 4.47 23.04 -7.81
C VAL A 537 2.98 23.31 -7.95
N GLU A 538 2.46 24.17 -7.06
CA GLU A 538 1.13 24.74 -7.26
C GLU A 538 1.18 25.42 -8.62
N LEU A 539 0.26 25.05 -9.51
CA LEU A 539 0.20 25.69 -10.81
C LEU A 539 -0.07 27.18 -10.60
N PRO A 540 0.77 28.08 -11.15
CA PRO A 540 0.50 29.50 -11.12
C PRO A 540 -0.88 29.81 -11.71
N ALA A 541 -1.51 30.88 -11.25
CA ALA A 541 -2.75 31.32 -11.83
C ALA A 541 -2.59 31.52 -13.34
N GLY A 542 -3.34 30.75 -14.15
CA GLY A 542 -3.25 30.74 -15.62
C GLY A 542 -2.46 29.59 -16.25
N ALA A 543 -1.74 28.78 -15.49
CA ALA A 543 -0.99 27.60 -16.03
C ALA A 543 -1.89 26.36 -16.21
N GLU A 544 -3.09 26.33 -15.61
CA GLU A 544 -4.04 25.21 -15.73
C GLU A 544 -4.40 24.85 -17.19
N PRO A 545 -4.72 25.81 -18.08
CA PRO A 545 -5.00 25.48 -19.48
C PRO A 545 -3.80 24.86 -20.23
N VAL A 546 -2.58 25.27 -19.87
CA VAL A 546 -1.36 24.70 -20.45
C VAL A 546 -1.17 23.26 -19.95
N PHE A 547 -1.36 23.04 -18.67
CA PHE A 547 -1.27 21.70 -18.08
C PHE A 547 -2.31 20.73 -18.70
N GLU A 548 -3.57 21.13 -18.84
CA GLU A 548 -4.59 20.29 -19.46
C GLU A 548 -4.31 20.02 -20.96
N ARG A 549 -3.75 20.97 -21.68
CA ARG A 549 -3.32 20.78 -23.07
C ARG A 549 -2.19 19.75 -23.16
N LEU A 550 -1.21 19.80 -22.26
CA LEU A 550 -0.12 18.84 -22.17
C LEU A 550 -0.61 17.45 -21.78
N ARG A 551 -1.57 17.36 -20.85
CA ARG A 551 -2.24 16.08 -20.50
C ARG A 551 -2.95 15.45 -21.71
N ALA A 552 -3.70 16.25 -22.45
CA ALA A 552 -4.39 15.79 -23.65
C ALA A 552 -3.40 15.29 -24.72
N TRP A 553 -2.32 16.03 -24.98
CA TRP A 553 -1.25 15.60 -25.87
C TRP A 553 -0.62 14.29 -25.41
N ARG A 554 -0.24 14.17 -24.12
CA ARG A 554 0.31 12.97 -23.53
C ARG A 554 -0.61 11.76 -23.68
N ALA A 555 -1.91 11.93 -23.46
CA ALA A 555 -2.90 10.86 -23.59
C ALA A 555 -2.97 10.32 -25.04
N VAL A 556 -2.93 11.20 -26.05
CA VAL A 556 -2.89 10.81 -27.46
C VAL A 556 -1.60 10.05 -27.77
N THR A 557 -0.43 10.62 -27.40
CA THR A 557 0.88 10.01 -27.62
C THR A 557 1.01 8.63 -26.96
N ALA A 558 0.56 8.50 -25.73
CA ALA A 558 0.57 7.24 -24.98
C ALA A 558 -0.32 6.18 -25.65
N LYS A 559 -1.51 6.58 -26.13
CA LYS A 559 -2.43 5.70 -26.86
C LYS A 559 -1.84 5.19 -28.17
N GLU A 560 -1.21 6.07 -28.97
CA GLU A 560 -0.55 5.73 -30.22
C GLU A 560 0.58 4.72 -30.01
N GLN A 561 1.35 4.87 -28.94
CA GLN A 561 2.47 4.00 -28.59
C GLN A 561 2.05 2.75 -27.81
N GLY A 562 0.81 2.67 -27.38
CA GLY A 562 0.31 1.55 -26.58
C GLY A 562 0.91 1.45 -25.18
N VAL A 563 1.44 2.55 -24.63
CA VAL A 563 2.06 2.63 -23.29
C VAL A 563 1.18 3.41 -22.30
N PRO A 564 1.36 3.23 -20.98
CA PRO A 564 0.74 4.08 -19.97
C PRO A 564 1.16 5.55 -20.11
N ALA A 565 0.26 6.49 -19.80
CA ALA A 565 0.51 7.93 -19.93
C ALA A 565 1.73 8.40 -19.13
N TYR A 566 1.95 7.86 -17.93
CA TYR A 566 3.08 8.21 -17.06
C TYR A 566 4.45 7.75 -17.61
N VAL A 567 4.48 6.75 -18.51
CA VAL A 567 5.72 6.31 -19.20
C VAL A 567 6.21 7.42 -20.12
N VAL A 568 5.30 8.16 -20.77
CA VAL A 568 5.65 9.34 -21.57
C VAL A 568 6.16 10.44 -20.63
N PHE A 569 5.31 10.99 -19.76
CA PHE A 569 5.68 11.95 -18.71
C PHE A 569 4.78 11.84 -17.48
N HIS A 570 5.36 12.02 -16.29
CA HIS A 570 4.60 12.15 -15.04
C HIS A 570 3.89 13.50 -14.96
N ASP A 571 2.77 13.55 -14.22
CA ASP A 571 2.05 14.81 -13.98
C ASP A 571 2.93 15.87 -13.31
N ALA A 572 3.84 15.47 -12.41
CA ALA A 572 4.79 16.38 -11.80
C ALA A 572 5.70 17.08 -12.83
N THR A 573 6.17 16.35 -13.86
CA THR A 573 6.95 16.90 -14.97
C THR A 573 6.09 17.85 -15.82
N LEU A 574 4.86 17.46 -16.17
CA LEU A 574 3.95 18.34 -16.95
C LEU A 574 3.55 19.59 -16.17
N ARG A 575 3.37 19.51 -14.86
CA ARG A 575 3.12 20.68 -14.00
C ARG A 575 4.30 21.63 -13.97
N GLN A 576 5.52 21.12 -13.87
CA GLN A 576 6.73 21.93 -13.94
C GLN A 576 6.84 22.64 -15.29
N ILE A 577 6.59 21.92 -16.40
CA ILE A 577 6.57 22.49 -17.75
C ILE A 577 5.46 23.55 -17.90
N ALA A 578 4.26 23.30 -17.34
CA ALA A 578 3.15 24.26 -17.42
C ALA A 578 3.39 25.51 -16.57
N ALA A 579 4.09 25.38 -15.45
CA ALA A 579 4.44 26.51 -14.58
C ALA A 579 5.53 27.40 -15.18
N ASP A 580 6.49 26.84 -15.91
CA ASP A 580 7.58 27.55 -16.59
C ASP A 580 7.80 26.90 -17.98
N PRO A 581 7.03 27.31 -19.01
CA PRO A 581 7.05 26.68 -20.32
C PRO A 581 8.37 26.88 -21.04
N PRO A 582 9.14 25.80 -21.34
CA PRO A 582 10.37 25.87 -22.09
C PRO A 582 10.09 26.26 -23.57
N SER A 583 10.98 27.08 -24.14
CA SER A 583 10.92 27.51 -25.54
C SER A 583 11.90 26.72 -26.43
N THR A 584 12.87 26.04 -25.85
CA THR A 584 13.92 25.29 -26.53
C THR A 584 14.10 23.88 -25.96
N LEU A 585 14.70 22.98 -26.75
CA LEU A 585 15.09 21.64 -26.30
C LEU A 585 16.11 21.69 -25.16
N ASP A 586 16.99 22.68 -25.14
CA ASP A 586 17.99 22.88 -24.08
C ASP A 586 17.30 23.25 -22.75
N GLU A 587 16.33 24.15 -22.77
CA GLU A 587 15.51 24.46 -21.59
C GLU A 587 14.69 23.24 -21.13
N LEU A 588 14.08 22.50 -22.07
CA LEU A 588 13.32 21.30 -21.79
C LEU A 588 14.18 20.20 -21.14
N SER A 589 15.47 20.08 -21.56
CA SER A 589 16.40 19.11 -20.99
C SER A 589 16.69 19.31 -19.50
N ARG A 590 16.44 20.51 -18.97
CA ARG A 590 16.64 20.87 -17.56
C ARG A 590 15.42 20.58 -16.67
N VAL A 591 14.33 20.14 -17.28
CA VAL A 591 13.11 19.81 -16.54
C VAL A 591 13.23 18.41 -15.92
N ASN A 592 12.94 18.29 -14.63
CA ASN A 592 13.00 17.02 -13.92
C ASN A 592 12.08 15.96 -14.57
N GLY A 593 12.65 14.78 -14.85
CA GLY A 593 11.94 13.67 -15.52
C GLY A 593 12.05 13.69 -17.06
N VAL A 594 12.85 14.61 -17.64
CA VAL A 594 13.18 14.66 -19.06
C VAL A 594 14.63 14.20 -19.26
N GLY A 595 14.85 12.88 -19.38
CA GLY A 595 16.15 12.31 -19.73
C GLY A 595 16.40 12.34 -21.24
N GLU A 596 17.65 12.03 -21.68
CA GLU A 596 18.08 12.11 -23.08
C GLU A 596 17.14 11.35 -24.04
N ALA A 597 16.74 10.13 -23.69
CA ALA A 597 15.85 9.31 -24.52
C ALA A 597 14.47 9.95 -24.71
N LYS A 598 13.90 10.52 -23.64
CA LYS A 598 12.60 11.21 -23.70
C LYS A 598 12.70 12.54 -24.45
N LEU A 599 13.78 13.28 -24.26
CA LEU A 599 14.04 14.52 -24.99
C LEU A 599 14.12 14.26 -26.50
N ALA A 600 14.90 13.24 -26.92
CA ALA A 600 15.03 12.86 -28.31
C ALA A 600 13.73 12.36 -28.93
N ARG A 601 12.91 11.66 -28.15
CA ARG A 601 11.66 11.05 -28.64
C ARG A 601 10.47 12.00 -28.67
N TYR A 602 10.35 12.88 -27.67
CA TYR A 602 9.15 13.69 -27.41
C TYR A 602 9.41 15.21 -27.42
N GLY A 603 10.68 15.66 -27.38
CA GLY A 603 11.00 17.06 -27.14
C GLY A 603 10.35 18.01 -28.14
N GLU A 604 10.50 17.76 -29.44
CA GLU A 604 9.92 18.61 -30.49
C GLU A 604 8.38 18.61 -30.45
N GLN A 605 7.76 17.44 -30.24
CA GLN A 605 6.30 17.30 -30.16
C GLN A 605 5.73 18.04 -28.94
N LEU A 606 6.44 17.99 -27.80
CA LEU A 606 6.03 18.65 -26.58
C LEU A 606 6.13 20.18 -26.73
N LEU A 607 7.23 20.69 -27.30
CA LEU A 607 7.37 22.12 -27.60
C LEU A 607 6.27 22.61 -28.56
N ALA A 608 5.95 21.81 -29.58
CA ALA A 608 4.83 22.13 -30.48
C ALA A 608 3.45 22.13 -29.76
N ALA A 609 3.27 21.31 -28.72
CA ALA A 609 2.05 21.29 -27.92
C ALA A 609 1.95 22.49 -26.94
N LEU A 610 3.06 23.18 -26.66
CA LEU A 610 3.10 24.41 -25.83
C LEU A 610 2.73 25.66 -26.63
N GLY A 611 3.13 25.74 -27.88
CA GLY A 611 2.84 26.86 -28.79
C GLY A 611 1.54 26.74 -29.49
#